data_676f5da3b8960c9b184bd015a98707d3
#
_entry.id   676f5da3b8960c9b184bd015a98707d3
#
_cell.length_a   1.000
_cell.length_b   1.000
_cell.length_c   1.000
_cell.angle_alpha   90.00
_cell.angle_beta   90.00
_cell.angle_gamma   90.00
#
_symmetry.space_group_name_H-M   'P 1'
#
loop_
_entity.id
_entity.type
_entity.pdbx_description
1 polymer ?
#
loop_
_entity_poly.entity_id
_entity_poly.type
_entity_poly.pdbx_seq_one_letter_code
_entity_poly.pdbx_strand_id
1 'polypeptide(L)'
;MSTDLNAATPPQAPLGRFDGRVQFDEWVRLSLRVAAAEGWRELVLCEADFHGWPLGDREMLETLNQWAGGSRAGGARKCIVLCANFESVRLRFPRFVQWRTRWEHLLDCRQISVRNAADVPSVLWSQRWMMQRVDVERSRGIASDDVQFCVEWREKLGEWITSRSRPGFPATILGL
;
A
#
# COMPACT_ATOMS: atom_id res chain seq x y z
N MET A 1 18.94 18.91 -37.20
CA MET A 1 18.00 19.16 -36.09
C MET A 1 17.65 17.77 -35.54
N SER A 2 18.42 17.34 -34.57
CA SER A 2 18.19 16.03 -33.93
C SER A 2 17.41 16.29 -32.67
N THR A 3 16.16 15.88 -32.67
CA THR A 3 15.30 15.91 -31.47
C THR A 3 15.53 14.58 -30.76
N ASP A 4 16.47 14.58 -29.83
CA ASP A 4 16.60 13.50 -28.86
C ASP A 4 15.39 13.53 -27.92
N LEU A 5 14.32 12.87 -28.30
CA LEU A 5 13.28 12.47 -27.40
C LEU A 5 13.82 11.30 -26.57
N ASN A 6 14.48 11.63 -25.47
CA ASN A 6 14.76 10.69 -24.40
C ASN A 6 13.42 10.34 -23.74
N ALA A 7 12.65 9.48 -24.38
CA ALA A 7 11.44 8.92 -23.81
C ALA A 7 11.89 8.00 -22.66
N ALA A 8 11.87 8.53 -21.44
CA ALA A 8 12.11 7.73 -20.25
C ALA A 8 11.18 6.52 -20.30
N THR A 9 11.76 5.33 -20.30
CA THR A 9 10.99 4.07 -20.24
C THR A 9 10.01 4.15 -19.08
N PRO A 10 8.73 3.86 -19.28
CA PRO A 10 7.75 3.92 -18.18
C PRO A 10 8.21 3.01 -17.03
N PRO A 11 8.00 3.43 -15.78
CA PRO A 11 8.41 2.64 -14.64
C PRO A 11 7.68 1.28 -14.67
N GLN A 12 8.42 0.22 -14.39
CA GLN A 12 7.85 -1.13 -14.27
C GLN A 12 7.83 -1.56 -12.81
N ALA A 13 6.78 -2.28 -12.42
CA ALA A 13 6.68 -2.83 -11.08
C ALA A 13 7.80 -3.86 -10.85
N PRO A 14 8.44 -3.87 -9.69
CA PRO A 14 9.55 -4.78 -9.41
C PRO A 14 9.03 -6.22 -9.31
N LEU A 15 9.87 -7.18 -9.73
CA LEU A 15 9.55 -8.61 -9.71
C LEU A 15 10.70 -9.41 -9.08
N GLY A 16 10.36 -10.54 -8.47
CA GLY A 16 11.32 -11.46 -7.89
C GLY A 16 11.51 -11.25 -6.39
N ARG A 17 12.70 -11.57 -5.88
CA ARG A 17 13.01 -11.52 -4.45
C ARG A 17 13.69 -10.20 -4.10
N PHE A 18 13.36 -9.67 -2.94
CA PHE A 18 14.07 -8.55 -2.33
C PHE A 18 14.66 -8.94 -0.98
N ASP A 19 15.75 -8.29 -0.62
CA ASP A 19 16.49 -8.52 0.62
C ASP A 19 16.93 -7.18 1.24
N GLY A 20 16.42 -6.92 2.43
CA GLY A 20 16.79 -5.76 3.24
C GLY A 20 15.88 -4.57 3.08
N ARG A 21 15.97 -3.70 4.08
CA ARG A 21 15.10 -2.54 4.26
C ARG A 21 15.15 -1.54 3.10
N VAL A 22 16.33 -1.25 2.61
CA VAL A 22 16.53 -0.26 1.53
C VAL A 22 15.81 -0.71 0.27
N GLN A 23 16.00 -1.97 -0.13
CA GLN A 23 15.36 -2.52 -1.31
C GLN A 23 13.84 -2.62 -1.14
N PHE A 24 13.35 -2.99 0.03
CA PHE A 24 11.93 -2.99 0.33
C PHE A 24 11.31 -1.60 0.17
N ASP A 25 11.92 -0.57 0.77
CA ASP A 25 11.45 0.81 0.68
C ASP A 25 11.44 1.33 -0.78
N GLU A 26 12.49 1.03 -1.53
CA GLU A 26 12.56 1.38 -2.96
C GLU A 26 11.47 0.70 -3.77
N TRP A 27 11.20 -0.57 -3.51
CA TRP A 27 10.18 -1.33 -4.22
C TRP A 27 8.77 -0.87 -3.87
N VAL A 28 8.49 -0.49 -2.63
CA VAL A 28 7.21 0.14 -2.27
C VAL A 28 7.01 1.43 -3.05
N ARG A 29 8.03 2.33 -3.09
CA ARG A 29 7.94 3.59 -3.83
C ARG A 29 7.76 3.37 -5.34
N LEU A 30 8.55 2.46 -5.91
CA LEU A 30 8.46 2.14 -7.33
C LEU A 30 7.09 1.58 -7.70
N SER A 31 6.56 0.65 -6.92
CA SER A 31 5.24 0.06 -7.18
C SER A 31 4.12 1.09 -7.11
N LEU A 32 4.18 2.03 -6.19
CA LEU A 32 3.21 3.13 -6.11
C LEU A 32 3.34 4.12 -7.28
N ARG A 33 4.56 4.38 -7.76
CA ARG A 33 4.75 5.17 -8.99
C ARG A 33 4.12 4.49 -10.20
N VAL A 34 4.31 3.17 -10.33
CA VAL A 34 3.67 2.37 -11.38
C VAL A 34 2.15 2.41 -11.24
N ALA A 35 1.64 2.23 -10.03
CA ALA A 35 0.21 2.30 -9.73
C ALA A 35 -0.40 3.65 -10.15
N ALA A 36 0.30 4.75 -9.91
CA ALA A 36 -0.12 6.08 -10.32
C ALA A 36 -0.08 6.26 -11.84
N ALA A 37 1.01 5.81 -12.49
CA ALA A 37 1.21 5.94 -13.92
C ALA A 37 0.25 5.07 -14.75
N GLU A 38 0.02 3.83 -14.33
CA GLU A 38 -0.85 2.87 -15.00
C GLU A 38 -2.32 2.97 -14.56
N GLY A 39 -2.60 3.76 -13.53
CA GLY A 39 -3.97 3.95 -13.05
C GLY A 39 -4.56 2.72 -12.35
N TRP A 40 -3.78 2.03 -11.52
CA TRP A 40 -4.30 0.88 -10.77
C TRP A 40 -5.51 1.31 -9.92
N ARG A 41 -6.58 0.55 -10.00
CA ARG A 41 -7.86 0.94 -9.40
C ARG A 41 -7.97 0.59 -7.92
N GLU A 42 -7.32 -0.48 -7.50
CA GLU A 42 -7.39 -0.98 -6.14
C GLU A 42 -5.98 -1.22 -5.58
N LEU A 43 -5.76 -0.72 -4.37
CA LEU A 43 -4.58 -0.99 -3.58
C LEU A 43 -5.01 -1.56 -2.22
N VAL A 44 -4.33 -2.60 -1.75
CA VAL A 44 -4.48 -3.10 -0.39
C VAL A 44 -3.11 -3.06 0.28
N LEU A 45 -3.02 -2.33 1.37
CA LEU A 45 -1.86 -2.28 2.25
C LEU A 45 -2.22 -3.05 3.53
N CYS A 46 -1.50 -4.11 3.82
CA CYS A 46 -1.72 -4.92 5.02
C CYS A 46 -0.43 -5.03 5.81
N GLU A 47 -0.47 -4.65 7.08
CA GLU A 47 0.67 -4.74 7.99
C GLU A 47 0.20 -4.64 9.45
N ALA A 48 0.95 -5.21 10.38
CA ALA A 48 0.61 -5.17 11.79
C ALA A 48 0.58 -3.74 12.36
N ASP A 49 1.60 -2.94 12.08
CA ASP A 49 1.76 -1.57 12.59
C ASP A 49 2.48 -0.63 11.62
N PHE A 50 2.72 -1.09 10.40
CA PHE A 50 3.50 -0.41 9.36
C PHE A 50 4.93 -0.01 9.76
N HIS A 51 5.46 -0.62 10.83
CA HIS A 51 6.86 -0.45 11.15
C HIS A 51 7.72 -0.94 9.99
N GLY A 52 8.62 -0.09 9.57
CA GLY A 52 9.45 -0.44 8.45
C GLY A 52 8.87 -0.16 7.07
N TRP A 53 7.70 0.48 6.95
CA TRP A 53 7.19 1.00 5.69
C TRP A 53 7.53 2.48 5.51
N PRO A 54 7.72 2.97 4.27
CA PRO A 54 8.05 4.37 4.02
C PRO A 54 6.83 5.30 4.08
N LEU A 55 5.85 5.05 4.96
CA LEU A 55 4.61 5.84 5.05
C LEU A 55 4.81 7.31 5.45
N GLY A 56 5.94 7.64 6.07
CA GLY A 56 6.30 9.02 6.43
C GLY A 56 7.04 9.77 5.32
N ASP A 57 7.41 9.07 4.24
CA ASP A 57 8.20 9.60 3.16
C ASP A 57 7.37 10.58 2.30
N ARG A 58 7.93 11.75 2.06
CA ARG A 58 7.29 12.80 1.28
C ARG A 58 7.06 12.36 -0.17
N GLU A 59 8.05 11.74 -0.81
CA GLU A 59 7.95 11.27 -2.19
C GLU A 59 6.85 10.22 -2.34
N MET A 60 6.77 9.27 -1.38
CA MET A 60 5.71 8.28 -1.36
C MET A 60 4.32 8.91 -1.27
N LEU A 61 4.15 9.90 -0.39
CA LEU A 61 2.86 10.58 -0.22
C LEU A 61 2.49 11.45 -1.43
N GLU A 62 3.46 12.08 -2.08
CA GLU A 62 3.24 12.77 -3.35
C GLU A 62 2.77 11.80 -4.44
N THR A 63 3.37 10.62 -4.52
CA THR A 63 2.94 9.55 -5.43
C THR A 63 1.54 9.04 -5.12
N LEU A 64 1.22 8.83 -3.85
CA LEU A 64 -0.14 8.47 -3.42
C LEU A 64 -1.17 9.58 -3.74
N ASN A 65 -0.80 10.85 -3.64
CA ASN A 65 -1.63 11.96 -4.07
C ASN A 65 -1.90 11.92 -5.58
N GLN A 66 -0.88 11.65 -6.39
CA GLN A 66 -1.04 11.51 -7.85
C GLN A 66 -1.95 10.34 -8.18
N TRP A 67 -1.73 9.19 -7.53
CA TRP A 67 -2.60 8.03 -7.69
C TRP A 67 -4.05 8.36 -7.32
N ALA A 68 -4.31 8.93 -6.17
CA ALA A 68 -5.64 9.28 -5.70
C ALA A 68 -6.32 10.34 -6.59
N GLY A 69 -5.57 11.37 -7.01
CA GLY A 69 -6.05 12.43 -7.90
C GLY A 69 -6.44 11.94 -9.30
N GLY A 70 -5.83 10.89 -9.80
CA GLY A 70 -6.16 10.27 -11.07
C GLY A 70 -7.54 9.58 -11.11
N SER A 71 -8.21 9.44 -9.98
CA SER A 71 -9.56 8.88 -9.86
C SER A 71 -10.60 9.62 -10.74
N ARG A 72 -10.42 10.92 -10.93
CA ARG A 72 -11.34 11.75 -11.74
C ARG A 72 -11.30 11.42 -13.23
N ALA A 73 -10.16 10.99 -13.73
CA ALA A 73 -9.97 10.70 -15.17
C ALA A 73 -10.10 9.22 -15.52
N GLY A 74 -9.82 8.31 -14.58
CA GLY A 74 -9.67 6.86 -14.84
C GLY A 74 -10.67 5.95 -14.14
N GLY A 75 -11.75 6.48 -13.53
CA GLY A 75 -12.73 5.71 -12.76
C GLY A 75 -12.41 5.63 -11.26
N ALA A 76 -13.35 5.11 -10.48
CA ALA A 76 -13.24 5.03 -9.03
C ALA A 76 -12.01 4.23 -8.59
N ARG A 77 -11.25 4.80 -7.66
CA ARG A 77 -10.11 4.15 -7.01
C ARG A 77 -10.44 3.81 -5.59
N LYS A 78 -9.84 2.76 -5.07
CA LYS A 78 -10.03 2.31 -3.70
C LYS A 78 -8.70 1.90 -3.09
N CYS A 79 -8.43 2.34 -1.89
CA CYS A 79 -7.32 1.89 -1.08
C CYS A 79 -7.83 1.30 0.23
N ILE A 80 -7.48 0.06 0.51
CA ILE A 80 -7.80 -0.60 1.78
C ILE A 80 -6.52 -0.65 2.59
N VAL A 81 -6.60 -0.18 3.83
CA VAL A 81 -5.48 -0.23 4.78
C VAL A 81 -5.87 -1.13 5.94
N LEU A 82 -5.26 -2.32 5.99
CA LEU A 82 -5.45 -3.31 7.05
C LEU A 82 -4.31 -3.17 8.06
N CYS A 83 -4.63 -2.86 9.31
CA CYS A 83 -3.64 -2.63 10.36
C CYS A 83 -4.13 -3.14 11.71
N ALA A 84 -3.26 -3.76 12.49
CA ALA A 84 -3.60 -4.18 13.84
C ALA A 84 -3.42 -3.05 14.86
N ASN A 85 -2.47 -2.14 14.62
CA ASN A 85 -2.16 -1.04 15.54
C ASN A 85 -2.11 0.32 14.83
N PHE A 86 -3.26 0.93 14.60
CA PHE A 86 -3.35 2.27 14.03
C PHE A 86 -2.83 3.38 14.95
N GLU A 87 -2.79 3.17 16.25
CA GLU A 87 -2.18 4.14 17.17
C GLU A 87 -0.70 4.34 16.87
N SER A 88 0.02 3.25 16.58
CA SER A 88 1.40 3.30 16.12
C SER A 88 1.55 4.08 14.81
N VAL A 89 0.64 3.88 13.86
CA VAL A 89 0.61 4.62 12.59
C VAL A 89 0.38 6.11 12.82
N ARG A 90 -0.57 6.45 13.68
CA ARG A 90 -0.90 7.84 14.02
C ARG A 90 0.29 8.59 14.62
N LEU A 91 1.00 7.94 15.53
CA LEU A 91 2.15 8.55 16.21
C LEU A 91 3.38 8.69 15.30
N ARG A 92 3.64 7.69 14.46
CA ARG A 92 4.86 7.65 13.62
C ARG A 92 4.72 8.40 12.31
N PHE A 93 3.53 8.44 11.72
CA PHE A 93 3.31 8.91 10.36
C PHE A 93 2.26 10.02 10.24
N PRO A 94 2.48 11.18 10.89
CA PRO A 94 1.48 12.27 10.90
C PRO A 94 1.14 12.77 9.50
N ARG A 95 2.07 12.75 8.56
CA ARG A 95 1.83 13.14 7.16
C ARG A 95 0.89 12.15 6.44
N PHE A 96 1.02 10.85 6.72
CA PHE A 96 0.10 9.84 6.20
C PHE A 96 -1.30 10.02 6.77
N VAL A 97 -1.41 10.39 8.06
CA VAL A 97 -2.70 10.71 8.69
C VAL A 97 -3.39 11.88 7.97
N GLN A 98 -2.65 12.96 7.66
CA GLN A 98 -3.17 14.10 6.90
C GLN A 98 -3.60 13.70 5.47
N TRP A 99 -2.78 12.90 4.79
CA TRP A 99 -3.11 12.36 3.48
C TRP A 99 -4.39 11.53 3.52
N ARG A 100 -4.52 10.63 4.49
CA ARG A 100 -5.70 9.82 4.71
C ARG A 100 -6.96 10.68 4.92
N THR A 101 -6.89 11.73 5.72
CA THR A 101 -8.01 12.64 5.97
C THR A 101 -8.47 13.33 4.68
N ARG A 102 -7.52 13.73 3.83
CA ARG A 102 -7.83 14.36 2.53
C ARG A 102 -8.55 13.42 1.56
N TRP A 103 -8.20 12.13 1.59
CA TRP A 103 -8.69 11.13 0.66
C TRP A 103 -9.60 10.08 1.31
N GLU A 104 -10.27 10.45 2.39
CA GLU A 104 -11.11 9.53 3.18
C GLU A 104 -12.15 8.76 2.36
N HIS A 105 -12.70 9.39 1.31
CA HIS A 105 -13.69 8.79 0.43
C HIS A 105 -13.13 7.66 -0.45
N LEU A 106 -11.81 7.56 -0.59
CA LEU A 106 -11.13 6.49 -1.33
C LEU A 106 -10.54 5.42 -0.41
N LEU A 107 -10.42 5.72 0.89
CA LEU A 107 -9.76 4.85 1.86
C LEU A 107 -10.75 4.13 2.75
N ASP A 108 -10.57 2.81 2.83
CA ASP A 108 -11.21 1.95 3.83
C ASP A 108 -10.13 1.46 4.81
N CYS A 109 -10.02 2.15 5.95
CA CYS A 109 -9.10 1.75 7.01
C CYS A 109 -9.79 0.77 7.94
N ARG A 110 -9.20 -0.42 8.10
CA ARG A 110 -9.78 -1.51 8.86
C ARG A 110 -8.79 -2.03 9.90
N GLN A 111 -9.24 -2.04 11.14
CA GLN A 111 -8.44 -2.55 12.25
C GLN A 111 -8.58 -4.05 12.36
N ILE A 112 -7.44 -4.73 12.27
CA ILE A 112 -7.34 -6.18 12.45
C ILE A 112 -7.37 -6.51 13.95
N SER A 113 -8.12 -7.55 14.29
CA SER A 113 -8.14 -8.12 15.65
C SER A 113 -7.43 -9.48 15.62
N VAL A 114 -6.22 -9.52 16.16
CA VAL A 114 -5.40 -10.73 16.27
C VAL A 114 -4.83 -10.87 17.67
N ARG A 115 -4.51 -12.10 18.06
CA ARG A 115 -3.82 -12.38 19.33
C ARG A 115 -2.31 -12.09 19.22
N ASN A 116 -1.74 -12.35 18.06
CA ASN A 116 -0.33 -12.14 17.79
C ASN A 116 -0.17 -11.26 16.53
N ALA A 117 0.54 -10.15 16.67
CA ALA A 117 0.82 -9.26 15.56
C ALA A 117 1.63 -9.93 14.42
N ALA A 118 2.42 -10.96 14.74
CA ALA A 118 3.17 -11.72 13.75
C ALA A 118 2.28 -12.54 12.79
N ASP A 119 1.01 -12.74 13.14
CA ASP A 119 0.06 -13.44 12.26
C ASP A 119 -0.47 -12.52 11.14
N VAL A 120 -0.28 -11.21 11.27
CA VAL A 120 -0.71 -10.24 10.25
C VAL A 120 0.28 -10.26 9.08
N PRO A 121 -0.18 -10.54 7.86
CA PRO A 121 0.71 -10.52 6.72
C PRO A 121 1.17 -9.12 6.39
N SER A 122 2.41 -8.99 5.92
CA SER A 122 2.99 -7.74 5.41
C SER A 122 2.91 -7.74 3.89
N VAL A 123 1.91 -7.04 3.32
CA VAL A 123 1.57 -7.14 1.89
C VAL A 123 1.18 -5.78 1.32
N LEU A 124 1.68 -5.49 0.11
CA LEU A 124 1.14 -4.51 -0.81
C LEU A 124 0.56 -5.26 -2.01
N TRP A 125 -0.73 -5.09 -2.27
CA TRP A 125 -1.45 -5.84 -3.28
C TRP A 125 -2.24 -4.91 -4.22
N SER A 126 -2.31 -5.32 -5.47
CA SER A 126 -3.21 -4.80 -6.49
C SER A 126 -3.70 -5.94 -7.38
N GLN A 127 -4.62 -5.69 -8.28
CA GLN A 127 -5.25 -6.73 -9.12
C GLN A 127 -4.27 -7.50 -10.02
N ARG A 128 -3.13 -6.88 -10.39
CA ARG A 128 -2.18 -7.45 -11.35
C ARG A 128 -0.77 -7.60 -10.79
N TRP A 129 -0.56 -7.24 -9.55
CA TRP A 129 0.75 -7.25 -8.93
C TRP A 129 0.63 -7.26 -7.41
N MET A 130 1.56 -7.93 -6.78
CA MET A 130 1.64 -7.92 -5.33
C MET A 130 3.07 -8.05 -4.83
N MET A 131 3.30 -7.61 -3.62
CA MET A 131 4.55 -7.78 -2.88
C MET A 131 4.27 -8.21 -1.45
N GLN A 132 4.98 -9.22 -0.98
CA GLN A 132 4.90 -9.72 0.39
C GLN A 132 6.26 -9.68 1.06
N ARG A 133 6.33 -9.13 2.27
CA ARG A 133 7.45 -9.39 3.19
C ARG A 133 7.20 -10.69 3.93
N VAL A 134 8.00 -11.69 3.66
CA VAL A 134 7.93 -13.01 4.32
C VAL A 134 8.67 -12.97 5.66
N ASP A 135 9.83 -12.31 5.70
CA ASP A 135 10.60 -12.03 6.91
C ASP A 135 10.56 -10.51 7.17
N VAL A 136 9.69 -10.12 8.08
CA VAL A 136 9.45 -8.71 8.41
C VAL A 136 10.67 -8.09 9.10
N GLU A 137 11.36 -8.84 9.97
CA GLU A 137 12.52 -8.33 10.71
C GLU A 137 13.69 -8.00 9.79
N ARG A 138 13.95 -8.87 8.80
CA ARG A 138 15.02 -8.67 7.82
C ARG A 138 14.56 -7.94 6.56
N SER A 139 13.27 -7.61 6.45
CA SER A 139 12.65 -7.03 5.26
C SER A 139 12.96 -7.83 4.00
N ARG A 140 12.74 -9.15 4.06
CA ARG A 140 12.91 -10.06 2.94
C ARG A 140 11.58 -10.53 2.41
N GLY A 141 11.48 -10.67 1.09
CA GLY A 141 10.23 -11.10 0.52
C GLY A 141 10.26 -11.30 -0.98
N ILE A 142 9.09 -11.27 -1.57
CA ILE A 142 8.88 -11.52 -2.99
C ILE A 142 7.85 -10.53 -3.55
N ALA A 143 8.06 -10.11 -4.79
CA ALA A 143 7.07 -9.42 -5.59
C ALA A 143 6.77 -10.23 -6.87
N SER A 144 5.51 -10.24 -7.29
CA SER A 144 5.06 -11.04 -8.42
C SER A 144 3.88 -10.38 -9.14
N ASP A 145 3.82 -10.58 -10.45
CA ASP A 145 2.69 -10.27 -11.32
C ASP A 145 1.99 -11.55 -11.83
N ASP A 146 2.32 -12.70 -11.24
CA ASP A 146 1.64 -13.96 -11.54
C ASP A 146 0.17 -13.87 -11.15
N VAL A 147 -0.69 -14.14 -12.12
CA VAL A 147 -2.16 -13.97 -11.99
C VAL A 147 -2.71 -14.88 -10.89
N GLN A 148 -2.28 -16.13 -10.86
CA GLN A 148 -2.78 -17.09 -9.87
C GLN A 148 -2.36 -16.66 -8.45
N PHE A 149 -1.14 -16.22 -8.30
CA PHE A 149 -0.63 -15.74 -7.02
C PHE A 149 -1.34 -14.46 -6.54
N CYS A 150 -1.63 -13.54 -7.45
CA CYS A 150 -2.42 -12.34 -7.14
C CYS A 150 -3.87 -12.68 -6.73
N VAL A 151 -4.49 -13.68 -7.37
CA VAL A 151 -5.84 -14.15 -7.02
C VAL A 151 -5.86 -14.81 -5.64
N GLU A 152 -4.91 -15.69 -5.34
CA GLU A 152 -4.79 -16.32 -4.03
C GLU A 152 -4.63 -15.31 -2.90
N TRP A 153 -3.82 -14.26 -3.14
CA TRP A 153 -3.67 -13.18 -2.17
C TRP A 153 -4.93 -12.33 -2.04
N ARG A 154 -5.68 -12.12 -3.12
CA ARG A 154 -6.97 -11.43 -3.04
C ARG A 154 -7.94 -12.18 -2.12
N GLU A 155 -8.01 -13.49 -2.24
CA GLU A 155 -8.88 -14.32 -1.38
C GLU A 155 -8.45 -14.25 0.09
N LYS A 156 -7.15 -14.41 0.35
CA LYS A 156 -6.60 -14.27 1.71
C LYS A 156 -6.88 -12.90 2.32
N LEU A 157 -6.61 -11.82 1.59
CA LEU A 157 -6.88 -10.45 2.05
C LEU A 157 -8.39 -10.21 2.20
N GLY A 158 -9.23 -10.79 1.34
CA GLY A 158 -10.68 -10.77 1.45
C GLY A 158 -11.17 -11.35 2.78
N GLU A 159 -10.59 -12.46 3.24
CA GLU A 159 -10.90 -13.04 4.56
C GLU A 159 -10.52 -12.08 5.70
N TRP A 160 -9.34 -11.44 5.61
CA TRP A 160 -8.93 -10.43 6.59
C TRP A 160 -9.88 -9.25 6.62
N ILE A 161 -10.32 -8.76 5.47
CA ILE A 161 -11.25 -7.64 5.34
C ILE A 161 -12.61 -7.98 5.94
N THR A 162 -13.17 -9.14 5.61
CA THR A 162 -14.56 -9.49 5.96
C THR A 162 -14.72 -10.10 7.34
N SER A 163 -13.79 -10.96 7.76
CA SER A 163 -13.93 -11.81 8.93
C SER A 163 -13.02 -11.45 10.09
N ARG A 164 -11.88 -10.78 9.84
CA ARG A 164 -10.85 -10.53 10.86
C ARG A 164 -10.61 -9.06 11.14
N SER A 165 -11.38 -8.16 10.52
CA SER A 165 -11.22 -6.74 10.75
C SER A 165 -12.57 -6.02 10.89
N ARG A 166 -12.51 -4.83 11.46
CA ARG A 166 -13.63 -3.91 11.62
C ARG A 166 -13.21 -2.52 11.12
N PRO A 167 -14.16 -1.64 10.73
CA PRO A 167 -13.84 -0.25 10.47
C PRO A 167 -13.03 0.33 11.63
N GLY A 168 -11.92 0.98 11.31
CA GLY A 168 -11.00 1.57 12.27
C GLY A 168 -10.36 2.83 11.75
N PHE A 169 -9.61 3.53 12.60
CA PHE A 169 -8.89 4.74 12.23
C PHE A 169 -9.77 5.78 11.53
N PRO A 170 -10.81 6.32 12.18
CA PRO A 170 -11.73 7.31 11.60
C PRO A 170 -10.97 8.57 11.17
N ALA A 171 -11.42 9.21 10.07
CA ALA A 171 -10.79 10.42 9.54
C ALA A 171 -10.98 11.62 10.44
N THR A 172 -12.14 11.68 11.09
CA THR A 172 -12.52 12.69 12.08
C THR A 172 -12.69 12.02 13.43
N ILE A 173 -11.98 12.50 14.43
CA ILE A 173 -12.39 12.27 15.82
C ILE A 173 -13.67 13.09 15.94
N LEU A 174 -14.83 12.41 16.00
CA LEU A 174 -16.08 13.06 16.31
C LEU A 174 -15.90 13.77 17.64
N GLY A 175 -15.83 15.01 17.55
CA GLY A 175 -15.80 16.12 18.36
C GLY A 175 -15.85 16.02 19.85
N LEU A 176 -15.22 16.89 20.36
CA LEU A 176 -15.70 17.67 21.51
C LEU A 176 -15.74 19.09 21.06
#